data_042690b74a02a97005df321bd8f0e27d
#
_entry.id   042690b74a02a97005df321bd8f0e27d
#
_cell.length_a   1.000
_cell.length_b   1.000
_cell.length_c   1.000
_cell.angle_alpha   90.00
_cell.angle_beta   90.00
_cell.angle_gamma   90.00
#
_symmetry.space_group_name_H-M   'P 1'
#
loop_
_entity.id
_entity.type
_entity.pdbx_description
1 polymer ?
#
loop_
_entity_poly.entity_id
_entity_poly.type
_entity_poly.pdbx_seq_one_letter_code
_entity_poly.pdbx_strand_id
1 'polypeptide(L)'
;SPMYVEKFNVLQHPKYTEKLCKELAERFRDQNVELVIGPMTGGILLAHEVGKALGTRAIFTEREKGVMTLRRGFKIEPGTRVLIVEDIVTTGGSVQEVVNVVNQSGGEIVGVGLLVNRSGGKAEFGVPHEKVQALLNLEVPTYKPEECPLCKDGIAMTERGSKHIK
;
A
#
# COMPACT_ATOMS: atom_id res chain seq x y z
N SER A 1 6.01 13.60 -12.45
CA SER A 1 5.74 12.35 -13.18
C SER A 1 4.71 12.59 -14.28
N PRO A 2 4.92 12.08 -15.49
CA PRO A 2 4.00 12.24 -16.63
C PRO A 2 2.74 11.37 -16.52
N MET A 3 2.67 10.48 -15.54
CA MET A 3 1.60 9.51 -15.38
C MET A 3 1.04 9.55 -13.96
N TYR A 4 -0.28 9.55 -13.85
CA TYR A 4 -1.02 9.33 -12.61
C TYR A 4 -1.88 8.07 -12.75
N VAL A 5 -1.83 7.19 -11.77
CA VAL A 5 -2.68 5.98 -11.73
C VAL A 5 -3.89 6.28 -10.86
N GLU A 6 -5.07 6.39 -11.48
CA GLU A 6 -6.33 6.62 -10.76
C GLU A 6 -6.92 5.28 -10.31
N LYS A 7 -6.46 4.86 -9.14
CA LYS A 7 -6.82 3.56 -8.54
C LYS A 7 -8.31 3.39 -8.27
N PHE A 8 -8.99 4.47 -7.88
CA PHE A 8 -10.40 4.40 -7.51
C PHE A 8 -11.32 4.18 -8.71
N ASN A 9 -10.86 4.42 -9.96
CA ASN A 9 -11.59 3.98 -11.14
C ASN A 9 -11.77 2.46 -11.21
N VAL A 10 -10.89 1.70 -10.55
CA VAL A 10 -10.97 0.24 -10.43
C VAL A 10 -11.56 -0.16 -9.08
N LEU A 11 -11.05 0.41 -7.99
CA LEU A 11 -11.42 -0.01 -6.63
C LEU A 11 -12.88 0.35 -6.25
N GLN A 12 -13.52 1.29 -6.94
CA GLN A 12 -14.95 1.55 -6.77
C GLN A 12 -15.85 0.40 -7.26
N HIS A 13 -15.31 -0.56 -8.02
CA HIS A 13 -16.04 -1.71 -8.54
C HIS A 13 -15.69 -2.96 -7.72
N PRO A 14 -16.57 -3.42 -6.80
CA PRO A 14 -16.28 -4.54 -5.90
C PRO A 14 -15.79 -5.80 -6.62
N LYS A 15 -16.39 -6.12 -7.77
CA LYS A 15 -16.02 -7.27 -8.60
C LYS A 15 -14.53 -7.26 -9.01
N TYR A 16 -13.99 -6.09 -9.34
CA TYR A 16 -12.57 -5.98 -9.74
C TYR A 16 -11.67 -5.97 -8.51
N THR A 17 -12.06 -5.26 -7.46
CA THR A 17 -11.33 -5.22 -6.20
C THR A 17 -11.21 -6.61 -5.59
N GLU A 18 -12.31 -7.36 -5.52
CA GLU A 18 -12.30 -8.74 -5.04
C GLU A 18 -11.35 -9.63 -5.86
N LYS A 19 -11.41 -9.55 -7.20
CA LYS A 19 -10.54 -10.35 -8.07
C LYS A 19 -9.06 -10.05 -7.85
N LEU A 20 -8.69 -8.76 -7.81
CA LEU A 20 -7.30 -8.33 -7.58
C LEU A 20 -6.80 -8.74 -6.19
N CYS A 21 -7.62 -8.52 -5.15
CA CYS A 21 -7.25 -8.86 -3.78
C CYS A 21 -7.15 -10.37 -3.57
N LYS A 22 -7.98 -11.16 -4.24
CA LYS A 22 -7.89 -12.63 -4.23
C LYS A 22 -6.59 -13.10 -4.87
N GLU A 23 -6.22 -12.55 -6.02
CA GLU A 23 -4.96 -12.85 -6.70
C GLU A 23 -3.75 -12.46 -5.82
N LEU A 24 -3.83 -11.32 -5.15
CA LEU A 24 -2.79 -10.90 -4.21
C LEU A 24 -2.69 -11.83 -3.00
N ALA A 25 -3.83 -12.24 -2.44
CA ALA A 25 -3.91 -13.15 -1.30
C ALA A 25 -3.25 -14.51 -1.58
N GLU A 26 -3.44 -15.04 -2.80
CA GLU A 26 -2.83 -16.33 -3.19
C GLU A 26 -1.30 -16.34 -3.07
N ARG A 27 -0.65 -15.20 -3.28
CA ARG A 27 0.83 -15.07 -3.14
C ARG A 27 1.32 -15.20 -1.71
N PHE A 28 0.42 -15.11 -0.74
CA PHE A 28 0.75 -15.17 0.70
C PHE A 28 0.03 -16.31 1.43
N ARG A 29 -0.65 -17.20 0.69
CA ARG A 29 -1.46 -18.27 1.29
C ARG A 29 -0.66 -19.17 2.25
N ASP A 30 0.59 -19.47 1.90
CA ASP A 30 1.46 -20.34 2.69
C ASP A 30 2.24 -19.62 3.80
N GLN A 31 1.95 -18.30 4.00
CA GLN A 31 2.67 -17.49 4.97
C GLN A 31 2.03 -17.49 6.37
N ASN A 32 0.97 -18.28 6.61
CA ASN A 32 0.23 -18.31 7.89
C ASN A 32 -0.13 -16.89 8.37
N VAL A 33 -0.76 -16.10 7.51
CA VAL A 33 -1.18 -14.73 7.81
C VAL A 33 -2.30 -14.75 8.85
N GLU A 34 -2.13 -14.02 9.95
CA GLU A 34 -3.13 -13.89 11.01
C GLU A 34 -3.84 -12.53 10.99
N LEU A 35 -3.20 -11.54 10.38
CA LEU A 35 -3.69 -10.17 10.30
C LEU A 35 -3.27 -9.52 8.98
N VAL A 36 -4.22 -8.90 8.29
CA VAL A 36 -3.93 -8.02 7.17
C VAL A 36 -4.11 -6.56 7.60
N ILE A 37 -3.17 -5.69 7.25
CA ILE A 37 -3.19 -4.27 7.60
C ILE A 37 -2.84 -3.41 6.39
N GLY A 38 -3.54 -2.30 6.21
CA GLY A 38 -3.24 -1.32 5.18
C GLY A 38 -3.40 0.11 5.68
N PRO A 39 -2.70 1.10 5.09
CA PRO A 39 -2.90 2.49 5.43
C PRO A 39 -4.18 3.06 4.79
N MET A 40 -4.82 4.00 5.47
CA MET A 40 -5.92 4.77 4.91
C MET A 40 -5.46 5.51 3.63
N THR A 41 -6.24 5.59 2.56
CA THR A 41 -7.64 5.23 2.38
C THR A 41 -7.79 3.93 1.56
N GLY A 42 -7.02 3.73 0.49
CA GLY A 42 -7.15 2.58 -0.40
C GLY A 42 -6.78 1.26 0.28
N GLY A 43 -5.80 1.30 1.18
CA GLY A 43 -5.40 0.13 1.96
C GLY A 43 -6.50 -0.45 2.85
N ILE A 44 -7.54 0.33 3.20
CA ILE A 44 -8.71 -0.19 3.94
C ILE A 44 -9.45 -1.23 3.10
N LEU A 45 -9.75 -0.89 1.85
CA LEU A 45 -10.45 -1.79 0.92
C LEU A 45 -9.63 -3.06 0.68
N LEU A 46 -8.34 -2.89 0.47
CA LEU A 46 -7.44 -4.01 0.22
C LEU A 46 -7.30 -4.91 1.45
N ALA A 47 -7.08 -4.33 2.64
CA ALA A 47 -6.96 -5.11 3.86
C ALA A 47 -8.21 -5.95 4.11
N HIS A 48 -9.39 -5.36 3.90
CA HIS A 48 -10.66 -6.07 4.06
C HIS A 48 -10.80 -7.22 3.06
N GLU A 49 -10.59 -6.98 1.76
CA GLU A 49 -10.78 -8.01 0.73
C GLU A 49 -9.69 -9.09 0.76
N VAL A 50 -8.43 -8.74 1.03
CA VAL A 50 -7.34 -9.71 1.20
C VAL A 50 -7.55 -10.53 2.48
N GLY A 51 -7.94 -9.89 3.58
CA GLY A 51 -8.28 -10.58 4.83
C GLY A 51 -9.44 -11.56 4.66
N LYS A 52 -10.49 -11.16 3.95
CA LYS A 52 -11.61 -12.02 3.55
C LYS A 52 -11.12 -13.23 2.73
N ALA A 53 -10.24 -13.02 1.75
CA ALA A 53 -9.72 -14.08 0.89
C ALA A 53 -8.81 -15.07 1.65
N LEU A 54 -8.08 -14.60 2.67
CA LEU A 54 -7.22 -15.44 3.53
C LEU A 54 -7.97 -16.02 4.74
N GLY A 55 -9.21 -15.56 5.02
CA GLY A 55 -9.99 -15.99 6.18
C GLY A 55 -9.44 -15.46 7.51
N THR A 56 -8.83 -14.26 7.52
CA THR A 56 -8.17 -13.69 8.69
C THR A 56 -8.66 -12.28 9.02
N ARG A 57 -8.22 -11.75 10.15
CA ARG A 57 -8.54 -10.39 10.60
C ARG A 57 -8.00 -9.35 9.62
N ALA A 58 -8.72 -8.23 9.49
CA ALA A 58 -8.29 -7.08 8.73
C ALA A 58 -8.47 -5.79 9.53
N ILE A 59 -7.44 -4.96 9.55
CA ILE A 59 -7.43 -3.64 10.19
C ILE A 59 -6.77 -2.61 9.27
N PHE A 60 -6.78 -1.36 9.70
CA PHE A 60 -6.08 -0.30 8.98
C PHE A 60 -5.40 0.68 9.93
N THR A 61 -4.42 1.40 9.40
CA THR A 61 -3.81 2.54 10.05
C THR A 61 -4.34 3.84 9.47
N GLU A 62 -4.38 4.88 10.28
CA GLU A 62 -4.73 6.24 9.88
C GLU A 62 -3.74 7.25 10.47
N ARG A 63 -3.68 8.45 9.89
CA ARG A 63 -2.82 9.49 10.45
C ARG A 63 -3.56 10.28 11.52
N GLU A 64 -2.94 10.40 12.67
CA GLU A 64 -3.35 11.31 13.73
C GLU A 64 -2.27 12.37 13.91
N LYS A 65 -2.60 13.63 13.68
CA LYS A 65 -1.63 14.74 13.70
C LYS A 65 -0.38 14.49 12.84
N GLY A 66 -0.60 13.87 11.66
CA GLY A 66 0.48 13.56 10.70
C GLY A 66 1.24 12.25 10.96
N VAL A 67 1.01 11.58 12.08
CA VAL A 67 1.69 10.32 12.45
C VAL A 67 0.80 9.12 12.15
N MET A 68 1.34 8.12 11.45
CA MET A 68 0.65 6.85 11.18
C MET A 68 0.47 6.08 12.48
N THR A 69 -0.76 5.66 12.79
CA THR A 69 -1.07 5.02 14.05
C THR A 69 -2.26 4.07 13.97
N LEU A 70 -2.37 3.16 14.94
CA LEU A 70 -3.56 2.35 15.16
C LEU A 70 -4.58 3.17 15.96
N ARG A 71 -5.83 3.16 15.49
CA ARG A 71 -6.96 3.78 16.17
C ARG A 71 -8.14 2.81 16.22
N ARG A 72 -9.32 3.31 16.58
CA ARG A 72 -10.57 2.52 16.57
C ARG A 72 -10.53 1.28 17.50
N GLY A 73 -9.63 1.26 18.48
CA GLY A 73 -9.44 0.09 19.34
C GLY A 73 -8.70 -1.09 18.67
N PHE A 74 -8.14 -0.88 17.48
CA PHE A 74 -7.32 -1.90 16.83
C PHE A 74 -6.05 -2.17 17.63
N LYS A 75 -5.70 -3.46 17.73
CA LYS A 75 -4.49 -3.92 18.40
C LYS A 75 -3.81 -5.01 17.56
N ILE A 76 -2.50 -5.04 17.64
CA ILE A 76 -1.63 -6.10 17.15
C ILE A 76 -0.97 -6.71 18.39
N GLU A 77 -1.25 -7.97 18.64
CA GLU A 77 -0.62 -8.69 19.75
C GLU A 77 0.82 -9.06 19.35
N PRO A 78 1.76 -9.08 20.30
CA PRO A 78 3.14 -9.51 20.01
C PRO A 78 3.18 -10.91 19.37
N GLY A 79 4.00 -11.05 18.33
CA GLY A 79 4.13 -12.29 17.56
C GLY A 79 3.06 -12.51 16.49
N THR A 80 2.00 -11.65 16.40
CA THR A 80 1.00 -11.76 15.34
C THR A 80 1.65 -11.69 13.97
N ARG A 81 1.32 -12.62 13.07
CA ARG A 81 1.85 -12.69 11.70
C ARG A 81 1.06 -11.76 10.78
N VAL A 82 1.71 -10.66 10.39
CA VAL A 82 1.07 -9.51 9.73
C VAL A 82 1.46 -9.43 8.25
N LEU A 83 0.46 -9.38 7.38
CA LEU A 83 0.60 -8.99 5.98
C LEU A 83 0.21 -7.51 5.82
N ILE A 84 1.13 -6.70 5.32
CA ILE A 84 0.86 -5.30 4.97
C ILE A 84 0.40 -5.23 3.52
N VAL A 85 -0.65 -4.47 3.24
CA VAL A 85 -1.16 -4.27 1.88
C VAL A 85 -1.31 -2.80 1.53
N GLU A 86 -0.98 -2.45 0.28
CA GLU A 86 -1.13 -1.08 -0.23
C GLU A 86 -1.58 -1.11 -1.70
N ASP A 87 -2.34 -0.11 -2.10
CA ASP A 87 -2.84 -0.03 -3.46
C ASP A 87 -1.76 0.40 -4.47
N ILE A 88 -1.08 1.51 -4.21
CA ILE A 88 -0.02 2.02 -5.10
C ILE A 88 1.17 2.52 -4.28
N VAL A 89 2.32 1.99 -4.58
CA VAL A 89 3.58 2.48 -4.03
C VAL A 89 4.34 3.31 -5.06
N THR A 90 4.80 4.48 -4.64
CA THR A 90 5.75 5.34 -5.37
C THR A 90 7.10 5.37 -4.65
N THR A 91 7.17 6.00 -3.50
CA THR A 91 8.38 6.10 -2.67
C THR A 91 8.39 5.09 -1.52
N GLY A 92 7.26 4.46 -1.21
CA GLY A 92 7.16 3.51 -0.11
C GLY A 92 6.90 4.10 1.28
N GLY A 93 6.83 5.43 1.40
CA GLY A 93 6.74 6.09 2.71
C GLY A 93 5.55 5.63 3.56
N SER A 94 4.35 5.47 3.00
CA SER A 94 3.18 4.99 3.75
C SER A 94 3.35 3.55 4.23
N VAL A 95 3.91 2.67 3.38
CA VAL A 95 4.21 1.28 3.77
C VAL A 95 5.24 1.24 4.88
N GLN A 96 6.32 2.05 4.77
CA GLN A 96 7.34 2.13 5.82
C GLN A 96 6.77 2.60 7.17
N GLU A 97 5.83 3.54 7.15
CA GLU A 97 5.15 3.97 8.38
C GLU A 97 4.31 2.84 8.99
N VAL A 98 3.61 2.04 8.17
CA VAL A 98 2.88 0.85 8.66
C VAL A 98 3.83 -0.21 9.19
N VAL A 99 4.96 -0.45 8.53
CA VAL A 99 6.04 -1.33 9.04
C VAL A 99 6.47 -0.92 10.44
N ASN A 100 6.69 0.39 10.65
CA ASN A 100 7.08 0.91 11.97
C ASN A 100 5.98 0.66 13.02
N VAL A 101 4.70 0.85 12.67
CA VAL A 101 3.57 0.57 13.58
C VAL A 101 3.50 -0.90 13.96
N VAL A 102 3.66 -1.82 12.99
CA VAL A 102 3.67 -3.26 13.25
C VAL A 102 4.83 -3.65 14.17
N ASN A 103 6.04 -3.18 13.86
CA ASN A 103 7.25 -3.47 14.66
C ASN A 103 7.13 -2.93 16.07
N GLN A 104 6.62 -1.71 16.26
CA GLN A 104 6.40 -1.11 17.59
C GLN A 104 5.36 -1.90 18.42
N SER A 105 4.43 -2.55 17.75
CA SER A 105 3.43 -3.42 18.39
C SER A 105 3.94 -4.84 18.65
N GLY A 106 5.15 -5.17 18.22
CA GLY A 106 5.73 -6.52 18.35
C GLY A 106 5.19 -7.55 17.36
N GLY A 107 4.52 -7.13 16.29
CA GLY A 107 4.05 -8.02 15.22
C GLY A 107 5.19 -8.54 14.34
N GLU A 108 5.02 -9.71 13.76
CA GLU A 108 5.93 -10.30 12.77
C GLU A 108 5.45 -10.00 11.35
N ILE A 109 6.21 -9.22 10.58
CA ILE A 109 5.86 -8.93 9.19
C ILE A 109 6.22 -10.14 8.32
N VAL A 110 5.19 -10.80 7.78
CA VAL A 110 5.35 -11.96 6.90
C VAL A 110 5.42 -11.56 5.43
N GLY A 111 4.88 -10.40 5.05
CA GLY A 111 4.98 -9.90 3.69
C GLY A 111 4.41 -8.49 3.51
N VAL A 112 4.67 -7.95 2.32
CA VAL A 112 4.08 -6.71 1.81
C VAL A 112 3.46 -7.00 0.44
N GLY A 113 2.16 -6.84 0.33
CA GLY A 113 1.38 -7.04 -0.89
C GLY A 113 0.94 -5.72 -1.51
N LEU A 114 1.24 -5.52 -2.79
CA LEU A 114 0.96 -4.29 -3.53
C LEU A 114 0.08 -4.59 -4.76
N LEU A 115 -0.89 -3.76 -5.06
CA LEU A 115 -1.53 -3.85 -6.37
C LEU A 115 -0.58 -3.30 -7.44
N VAL A 116 -0.03 -2.11 -7.22
CA VAL A 116 0.87 -1.47 -8.18
C VAL A 116 2.12 -0.94 -7.50
N ASN A 117 3.27 -1.42 -7.92
CA ASN A 117 4.57 -0.85 -7.56
C ASN A 117 5.08 0.05 -8.69
N ARG A 118 5.13 1.36 -8.46
CA ARG A 118 5.62 2.37 -9.42
C ARG A 118 7.04 2.83 -9.14
N SER A 119 7.74 2.18 -8.22
CA SER A 119 9.09 2.60 -7.84
C SER A 119 10.16 2.08 -8.79
N GLY A 120 9.82 1.23 -9.75
CA GLY A 120 10.80 0.49 -10.55
C GLY A 120 11.67 -0.44 -9.69
N GLY A 121 11.12 -0.97 -8.58
CA GLY A 121 11.84 -1.83 -7.64
C GLY A 121 12.74 -1.10 -6.63
N LYS A 122 12.72 0.24 -6.64
CA LYS A 122 13.63 1.08 -5.82
C LYS A 122 13.07 1.43 -4.44
N ALA A 123 11.77 1.18 -4.19
CA ALA A 123 11.18 1.46 -2.90
C ALA A 123 11.65 0.42 -1.87
N GLU A 124 12.19 0.91 -0.78
CA GLU A 124 12.61 0.11 0.38
C GLU A 124 11.56 0.29 1.49
N PHE A 125 11.19 -0.81 2.13
CA PHE A 125 10.14 -0.81 3.16
C PHE A 125 10.68 -1.25 4.53
N GLY A 126 11.99 -1.50 4.65
CA GLY A 126 12.58 -2.07 5.86
C GLY A 126 12.23 -3.54 6.06
N VAL A 127 11.79 -4.23 5.00
CA VAL A 127 11.58 -5.68 4.93
C VAL A 127 12.35 -6.26 3.75
N PRO A 128 12.77 -7.54 3.80
CA PRO A 128 13.48 -8.19 2.71
C PRO A 128 12.67 -8.18 1.40
N HIS A 129 13.35 -8.00 0.27
CA HIS A 129 12.72 -7.91 -1.06
C HIS A 129 11.87 -9.12 -1.41
N GLU A 130 12.29 -10.32 -1.01
CA GLU A 130 11.57 -11.58 -1.24
C GLU A 130 10.21 -11.62 -0.54
N LYS A 131 10.00 -10.80 0.48
CA LYS A 131 8.72 -10.63 1.17
C LYS A 131 7.78 -9.62 0.50
N VAL A 132 8.24 -8.93 -0.55
CA VAL A 132 7.44 -7.93 -1.26
C VAL A 132 6.91 -8.49 -2.57
N GLN A 133 5.60 -8.50 -2.72
CA GLN A 133 4.92 -8.98 -3.92
C GLN A 133 4.01 -7.88 -4.49
N ALA A 134 4.12 -7.61 -5.78
CA ALA A 134 3.24 -6.69 -6.48
C ALA A 134 2.53 -7.38 -7.63
N LEU A 135 1.23 -7.12 -7.82
CA LEU A 135 0.50 -7.63 -8.99
C LEU A 135 1.01 -6.99 -10.28
N LEU A 136 1.34 -5.69 -10.22
CA LEU A 136 1.87 -4.94 -11.34
C LEU A 136 3.08 -4.10 -10.92
N ASN A 137 4.19 -4.28 -11.62
CA ASN A 137 5.36 -3.40 -11.50
C ASN A 137 5.39 -2.46 -12.70
N LEU A 138 5.44 -1.15 -12.43
CA LEU A 138 5.55 -0.11 -13.43
C LEU A 138 6.81 0.71 -13.18
N GLU A 139 7.59 0.91 -14.19
CA GLU A 139 8.65 1.91 -14.16
C GLU A 139 8.11 3.21 -14.74
N VAL A 140 7.91 4.21 -13.88
CA VAL A 140 7.40 5.51 -14.29
C VAL A 140 8.46 6.55 -14.02
N PRO A 141 8.96 7.23 -15.05
CA PRO A 141 9.98 8.25 -14.87
C PRO A 141 9.46 9.40 -14.00
N THR A 142 10.32 9.86 -13.12
CA THR A 142 10.07 11.03 -12.27
C THR A 142 11.13 12.07 -12.59
N TYR A 143 10.71 13.29 -12.85
CA TYR A 143 11.59 14.40 -13.19
C TYR A 143 11.53 15.46 -12.11
N LYS A 144 12.64 16.17 -11.92
CA LYS A 144 12.63 17.45 -11.24
C LYS A 144 11.95 18.49 -12.12
N PRO A 145 11.36 19.58 -11.58
CA PRO A 145 10.69 20.60 -12.38
C PRO A 145 11.54 21.13 -13.55
N GLU A 146 12.83 21.33 -13.30
CA GLU A 146 13.80 21.90 -14.26
C GLU A 146 14.09 20.93 -15.43
N GLU A 147 13.95 19.64 -15.20
CA GLU A 147 14.27 18.56 -16.15
C GLU A 147 13.02 17.96 -16.81
N CYS A 148 11.84 18.36 -16.34
CA CYS A 148 10.59 17.78 -16.78
C CYS A 148 10.21 18.21 -18.21
N PRO A 149 10.12 17.30 -19.18
CA PRO A 149 9.76 17.66 -20.55
C PRO A 149 8.37 18.30 -20.62
N LEU A 150 7.40 17.79 -19.85
CA LEU A 150 6.05 18.34 -19.83
C LEU A 150 6.00 19.78 -19.28
N CYS A 151 6.85 20.08 -18.27
CA CYS A 151 6.96 21.44 -17.76
C CYS A 151 7.58 22.38 -18.80
N LYS A 152 8.55 21.90 -19.59
CA LYS A 152 9.16 22.67 -20.69
C LYS A 152 8.15 22.95 -21.81
N ASP A 153 7.24 22.00 -22.05
CA ASP A 153 6.17 22.13 -23.05
C ASP A 153 4.96 22.92 -22.54
N GLY A 154 5.03 23.50 -21.32
CA GLY A 154 3.97 24.30 -20.72
C GLY A 154 2.72 23.52 -20.30
N ILE A 155 2.82 22.18 -20.20
CA ILE A 155 1.71 21.33 -19.77
C ILE A 155 1.51 21.48 -18.27
N ALA A 156 0.36 22.04 -17.86
CA ALA A 156 0.05 22.26 -16.47
C ALA A 156 -0.05 20.94 -15.69
N MET A 157 0.51 20.92 -14.48
CA MET A 157 0.29 19.81 -13.55
C MET A 157 -1.15 19.82 -13.05
N THR A 158 -1.78 18.63 -13.05
CA THR A 158 -3.05 18.43 -12.37
C THR A 158 -2.81 18.04 -10.92
N GLU A 159 -3.44 18.75 -9.99
CA GLU A 159 -3.42 18.39 -8.57
C GLU A 159 -4.28 17.14 -8.36
N ARG A 160 -3.62 16.00 -8.09
CA ARG A 160 -4.27 14.73 -7.81
C ARG A 160 -3.59 14.05 -6.63
N GLY A 161 -4.37 13.25 -5.87
CA GLY A 161 -3.89 12.51 -4.71
C GLY A 161 -4.04 13.23 -3.39
N SER A 162 -3.88 12.49 -2.29
CA SER A 162 -4.17 12.94 -0.92
C SER A 162 -3.13 13.89 -0.30
N LYS A 163 -1.98 14.11 -0.94
CA LYS A 163 -0.90 14.92 -0.38
C LYS A 163 -1.17 16.44 -0.39
N HIS A 164 -2.17 16.90 -1.11
CA HIS A 164 -2.50 18.32 -1.31
C HIS A 164 -3.87 18.71 -0.73
N ILE A 165 -4.54 17.84 0.01
CA ILE A 165 -5.75 18.17 0.75
C ILE A 165 -5.28 18.83 2.05
N LYS A 166 -5.38 20.18 2.10
CA LYS A 166 -5.20 20.97 3.32
C LYS A 166 -6.44 20.86 4.19
#